data_32cfe4c0a30a475e1654c24ba24ed8c3
#
_entry.id   32cfe4c0a30a475e1654c24ba24ed8c3
#
_cell.length_a   1.000
_cell.length_b   1.000
_cell.length_c   1.000
_cell.angle_alpha   90.00
_cell.angle_beta   90.00
_cell.angle_gamma   90.00
#
_symmetry.space_group_name_H-M   'P 1'
#
loop_
_entity.id
_entity.type
_entity.pdbx_description
1 polymer ?
#
loop_
_entity_poly.entity_id
_entity_poly.type
_entity_poly.pdbx_seq_one_letter_code
_entity_poly.pdbx_strand_id
1 'polypeptide(L)'
;MTERDFTDYIDHIGGHFGARTALYQAVAAHTGARRVLYPGSYLDLAPSYVWPDVTYLDADTRARKAFHGPDATTLAARHKHYPEQSRVSFVPGDYTHTLAQLPAAKWDLAISLYTGPVSEHATRCLRPQGWLLANDSHADAGLAHLDPRYRLAAVLHHRSGSCRLTTDDLDRYLQPKRPPHPTREQLHAAGRGTAYTHPADAYLFRLHPHTQDR
;
A
#
# COMPACT_ATOMS: atom_id res chain seq x y z
N MET A 1 9.81 -7.65 22.58
CA MET A 1 9.97 -6.91 21.33
C MET A 1 9.68 -5.47 21.67
N THR A 2 10.55 -4.60 21.28
CA THR A 2 10.66 -3.24 21.80
C THR A 2 10.47 -2.23 20.65
N GLU A 3 10.32 -0.96 20.98
CA GLU A 3 10.41 0.19 20.06
C GLU A 3 11.55 0.02 19.03
N ARG A 4 12.65 -0.59 19.45
CA ARG A 4 13.82 -0.89 18.63
C ARG A 4 13.50 -1.79 17.42
N ASP A 5 12.60 -2.77 17.55
CA ASP A 5 12.28 -3.68 16.45
C ASP A 5 11.61 -2.96 15.27
N PHE A 6 10.73 -1.99 15.53
CA PHE A 6 10.13 -1.16 14.48
C PHE A 6 11.17 -0.23 13.85
N THR A 7 11.99 0.40 14.68
CA THR A 7 13.02 1.34 14.21
C THR A 7 14.05 0.62 13.38
N ASP A 8 14.60 -0.49 13.86
CA ASP A 8 15.62 -1.28 13.16
C ASP A 8 15.04 -1.84 11.83
N TYR A 9 13.75 -2.22 11.79
CA TYR A 9 13.12 -2.67 10.55
C TYR A 9 12.96 -1.53 9.55
N ILE A 10 12.46 -0.37 9.98
CA ILE A 10 12.29 0.79 9.11
C ILE A 10 13.65 1.26 8.57
N ASP A 11 14.69 1.25 9.39
CA ASP A 11 16.06 1.58 8.99
C ASP A 11 16.62 0.54 8.01
N HIS A 12 16.33 -0.75 8.22
CA HIS A 12 16.83 -1.83 7.39
C HIS A 12 16.16 -1.88 6.00
N ILE A 13 14.82 -1.78 5.93
CA ILE A 13 14.11 -1.80 4.64
C ILE A 13 14.30 -0.52 3.85
N GLY A 14 14.58 0.57 4.54
CA GLY A 14 14.65 1.87 3.91
C GLY A 14 16.08 2.28 3.53
N GLY A 15 17.13 1.77 4.20
CA GLY A 15 18.37 2.57 4.15
C GLY A 15 18.00 4.07 4.18
N HIS A 16 16.70 4.35 4.31
CA HIS A 16 16.04 5.61 4.01
C HIS A 16 14.67 5.70 4.71
N PHE A 17 14.64 5.71 6.05
CA PHE A 17 13.44 6.02 6.83
C PHE A 17 12.68 7.23 6.25
N GLY A 18 13.42 8.26 5.83
CA GLY A 18 12.87 9.44 5.17
C GLY A 18 12.17 9.14 3.83
N ALA A 19 12.63 8.17 3.06
CA ALA A 19 12.05 7.85 1.75
C ALA A 19 10.66 7.22 1.86
N ARG A 20 10.45 6.29 2.82
CA ARG A 20 9.12 5.70 3.08
C ARG A 20 8.12 6.74 3.56
N THR A 21 8.51 7.54 4.54
CA THR A 21 7.66 8.60 5.06
C THR A 21 7.33 9.64 3.98
N ALA A 22 8.31 10.03 3.16
CA ALA A 22 8.10 10.95 2.04
C ALA A 22 7.12 10.40 0.98
N LEU A 23 7.19 9.09 0.68
CA LEU A 23 6.23 8.43 -0.20
C LEU A 23 4.82 8.53 0.37
N TYR A 24 4.64 8.15 1.64
CA TYR A 24 3.34 8.19 2.29
C TYR A 24 2.80 9.63 2.43
N GLN A 25 3.64 10.61 2.71
CA GLN A 25 3.24 12.02 2.74
C GLN A 25 2.75 12.52 1.38
N ALA A 26 3.43 12.16 0.29
CA ALA A 26 3.00 12.51 -1.07
C ALA A 26 1.63 11.88 -1.40
N VAL A 27 1.42 10.60 -1.01
CA VAL A 27 0.13 9.93 -1.18
C VAL A 27 -0.95 10.59 -0.33
N ALA A 28 -0.68 10.90 0.93
CA ALA A 28 -1.65 11.53 1.83
C ALA A 28 -2.10 12.90 1.31
N ALA A 29 -1.15 13.73 0.88
CA ALA A 29 -1.43 15.05 0.31
C ALA A 29 -2.31 14.98 -0.95
N HIS A 30 -2.09 13.95 -1.80
CA HIS A 30 -2.86 13.78 -3.03
C HIS A 30 -4.25 13.18 -2.79
N THR A 31 -4.37 12.22 -1.87
CA THR A 31 -5.59 11.42 -1.70
C THR A 31 -6.57 11.99 -0.67
N GLY A 32 -6.09 12.73 0.31
CA GLY A 32 -6.84 13.11 1.49
C GLY A 32 -7.31 11.91 2.34
N ALA A 33 -6.71 10.74 2.15
CA ALA A 33 -7.02 9.53 2.92
C ALA A 33 -6.76 9.75 4.42
N ARG A 34 -7.58 9.13 5.26
CA ARG A 34 -7.46 9.19 6.73
C ARG A 34 -7.48 7.82 7.38
N ARG A 35 -8.20 6.86 6.80
CA ARG A 35 -8.29 5.48 7.24
C ARG A 35 -7.55 4.59 6.26
N VAL A 36 -6.49 3.96 6.72
CA VAL A 36 -5.58 3.17 5.87
C VAL A 36 -5.59 1.71 6.31
N LEU A 37 -5.59 0.81 5.34
CA LEU A 37 -5.44 -0.62 5.52
C LEU A 37 -4.11 -1.06 4.90
N TYR A 38 -3.28 -1.76 5.67
CA TYR A 38 -1.99 -2.23 5.19
C TYR A 38 -1.83 -3.75 5.40
N PRO A 39 -2.27 -4.56 4.43
CA PRO A 39 -2.02 -6.00 4.42
C PRO A 39 -0.56 -6.31 4.10
N GLY A 40 0.02 -7.30 4.78
CA GLY A 40 1.43 -7.68 4.63
C GLY A 40 2.40 -6.61 5.09
N SER A 41 2.02 -5.90 6.13
CA SER A 41 2.77 -4.75 6.65
C SER A 41 4.07 -5.12 7.35
N TYR A 42 4.19 -6.36 7.82
CA TYR A 42 5.25 -6.79 8.72
C TYR A 42 5.45 -5.78 9.86
N LEU A 43 6.61 -5.14 9.97
CA LEU A 43 6.94 -4.14 10.99
C LEU A 43 6.98 -2.70 10.44
N ASP A 44 6.45 -2.45 9.24
CA ASP A 44 6.43 -1.10 8.66
C ASP A 44 5.38 -0.22 9.33
N LEU A 45 5.77 0.48 10.38
CA LEU A 45 4.92 1.41 11.14
C LEU A 45 4.85 2.82 10.52
N ALA A 46 5.65 3.11 9.49
CA ALA A 46 5.74 4.44 8.89
C ALA A 46 4.38 5.03 8.40
N PRO A 47 3.40 4.24 7.93
CA PRO A 47 2.07 4.79 7.65
C PRO A 47 1.42 5.51 8.83
N SER A 48 1.63 5.03 10.08
CA SER A 48 1.08 5.66 11.27
C SER A 48 1.75 6.99 11.65
N TYR A 49 2.84 7.37 10.99
CA TYR A 49 3.42 8.71 11.10
C TYR A 49 2.72 9.73 10.22
N VAL A 50 1.99 9.26 9.22
CA VAL A 50 1.34 10.09 8.19
C VAL A 50 -0.19 10.08 8.32
N TRP A 51 -0.79 8.95 8.70
CA TRP A 51 -2.24 8.80 8.81
C TRP A 51 -2.69 8.50 10.24
N PRO A 52 -3.80 9.13 10.69
CA PRO A 52 -4.26 9.00 12.07
C PRO A 52 -4.92 7.67 12.40
N ASP A 53 -5.41 6.91 11.41
CA ASP A 53 -6.12 5.65 11.61
C ASP A 53 -5.58 4.60 10.63
N VAL A 54 -4.71 3.71 11.13
CA VAL A 54 -4.07 2.67 10.31
C VAL A 54 -4.37 1.30 10.89
N THR A 55 -4.90 0.43 10.05
CA THR A 55 -5.09 -0.99 10.35
C THR A 55 -4.04 -1.81 9.61
N TYR A 56 -3.16 -2.44 10.35
CA TYR A 56 -2.13 -3.36 9.87
C TYR A 56 -2.67 -4.79 9.88
N LEU A 57 -2.25 -5.60 8.91
CA LEU A 57 -2.62 -7.00 8.83
C LEU A 57 -1.41 -7.81 8.38
N ASP A 58 -1.03 -8.83 9.16
CA ASP A 58 0.08 -9.69 8.81
C ASP A 58 -0.04 -11.08 9.46
N ALA A 59 0.48 -12.09 8.78
CA ALA A 59 0.53 -13.47 9.29
C ALA A 59 1.77 -13.74 10.17
N ASP A 60 2.80 -12.87 10.10
CA ASP A 60 4.05 -13.08 10.84
C ASP A 60 3.85 -12.89 12.35
N THR A 61 4.31 -13.88 13.11
CA THR A 61 4.21 -13.89 14.58
C THR A 61 5.04 -12.77 15.24
N ARG A 62 6.10 -12.29 14.59
CA ARG A 62 6.91 -11.16 15.09
C ARG A 62 6.14 -9.86 14.93
N ALA A 63 5.47 -9.65 13.79
CA ALA A 63 4.57 -8.52 13.60
C ALA A 63 3.46 -8.52 14.65
N ARG A 64 2.79 -9.66 14.85
CA ARG A 64 1.76 -9.81 15.89
C ARG A 64 2.27 -9.42 17.28
N LYS A 65 3.47 -9.89 17.67
CA LYS A 65 4.07 -9.56 18.96
C LYS A 65 4.39 -8.07 19.10
N ALA A 66 4.93 -7.45 18.04
CA ALA A 66 5.29 -6.05 18.03
C ALA A 66 4.07 -5.13 18.19
N PHE A 67 3.02 -5.39 17.41
CA PHE A 67 1.81 -4.57 17.43
C PHE A 67 0.90 -4.81 18.65
N HIS A 68 1.03 -5.91 19.39
CA HIS A 68 0.25 -6.16 20.60
C HIS A 68 0.71 -5.34 21.81
N GLY A 69 1.93 -4.81 21.79
CA GLY A 69 2.46 -3.95 22.85
C GLY A 69 2.02 -2.48 22.71
N PRO A 70 2.26 -1.66 23.73
CA PRO A 70 1.98 -0.22 23.68
C PRO A 70 2.94 0.53 22.75
N ASP A 71 4.05 -0.07 22.37
CA ASP A 71 5.17 0.57 21.68
C ASP A 71 4.78 1.13 20.29
N ALA A 72 3.97 0.38 19.52
CA ALA A 72 3.53 0.82 18.22
C ALA A 72 2.74 2.14 18.28
N THR A 73 1.77 2.25 19.19
CA THR A 73 0.97 3.47 19.36
C THR A 73 1.80 4.62 19.93
N THR A 74 2.69 4.32 20.89
CA THR A 74 3.59 5.32 21.49
C THR A 74 4.56 5.88 20.46
N LEU A 75 5.15 5.01 19.65
CA LEU A 75 6.09 5.39 18.60
C LEU A 75 5.38 6.19 17.50
N ALA A 76 4.19 5.76 17.06
CA ALA A 76 3.36 6.51 16.14
C ALA A 76 3.03 7.91 16.66
N ALA A 77 2.63 8.04 17.92
CA ALA A 77 2.31 9.32 18.55
C ALA A 77 3.52 10.27 18.63
N ARG A 78 4.73 9.72 18.79
CA ARG A 78 5.99 10.49 18.87
C ARG A 78 6.43 11.03 17.50
N HIS A 79 6.20 10.26 16.43
CA HIS A 79 6.71 10.58 15.08
C HIS A 79 5.64 11.07 14.10
N LYS A 80 4.39 11.22 14.54
CA LYS A 80 3.28 11.64 13.67
C LYS A 80 3.42 13.06 13.15
N HIS A 81 2.91 13.28 11.94
CA HIS A 81 2.85 14.57 11.24
C HIS A 81 1.41 15.13 11.14
N TYR A 82 0.52 14.74 12.05
CA TYR A 82 -0.89 15.18 12.10
C TYR A 82 -1.29 15.46 13.56
N PRO A 83 -2.31 16.32 13.81
CA PRO A 83 -2.68 16.72 15.16
C PRO A 83 -3.52 15.68 15.93
N GLU A 84 -4.26 14.82 15.24
CA GLU A 84 -5.21 13.87 15.84
C GLU A 84 -4.50 12.80 16.66
N GLN A 85 -5.25 12.12 17.54
CA GLN A 85 -4.75 10.95 18.24
C GLN A 85 -4.52 9.79 17.25
N SER A 86 -3.36 9.14 17.35
CA SER A 86 -3.02 7.99 16.54
C SER A 86 -3.85 6.76 16.95
N ARG A 87 -4.41 6.07 15.95
CA ARG A 87 -5.08 4.78 16.09
C ARG A 87 -4.32 3.74 15.29
N VAL A 88 -3.60 2.89 16.00
CA VAL A 88 -2.85 1.77 15.44
C VAL A 88 -3.60 0.50 15.79
N SER A 89 -4.12 -0.20 14.80
CA SER A 89 -4.82 -1.46 14.96
C SER A 89 -4.08 -2.56 14.22
N PHE A 90 -4.05 -3.77 14.77
CA PHE A 90 -3.43 -4.92 14.14
C PHE A 90 -4.38 -6.10 14.06
N VAL A 91 -4.48 -6.72 12.91
CA VAL A 91 -5.27 -7.93 12.65
C VAL A 91 -4.32 -9.06 12.26
N PRO A 92 -4.15 -10.09 13.10
CA PRO A 92 -3.31 -11.22 12.76
C PRO A 92 -3.97 -12.12 11.72
N GLY A 93 -3.24 -12.52 10.69
CA GLY A 93 -3.72 -13.49 9.71
C GLY A 93 -3.15 -13.29 8.31
N ASP A 94 -3.38 -14.29 7.48
CA ASP A 94 -3.10 -14.20 6.05
C ASP A 94 -4.15 -13.29 5.38
N TYR A 95 -3.68 -12.30 4.64
CA TYR A 95 -4.57 -11.30 4.02
C TYR A 95 -5.54 -11.92 3.00
N THR A 96 -5.18 -13.00 2.33
CA THR A 96 -6.04 -13.66 1.33
C THR A 96 -7.37 -14.15 1.93
N HIS A 97 -7.35 -14.55 3.19
CA HIS A 97 -8.53 -15.02 3.92
C HIS A 97 -9.09 -13.93 4.85
N THR A 98 -8.23 -13.20 5.52
CA THR A 98 -8.63 -12.26 6.57
C THR A 98 -9.36 -11.04 6.01
N LEU A 99 -8.97 -10.52 4.84
CA LEU A 99 -9.62 -9.37 4.22
C LEU A 99 -11.11 -9.61 3.91
N ALA A 100 -11.49 -10.85 3.61
CA ALA A 100 -12.89 -11.21 3.38
C ALA A 100 -13.78 -11.06 4.63
N GLN A 101 -13.18 -11.13 5.82
CA GLN A 101 -13.86 -11.03 7.13
C GLN A 101 -13.93 -9.59 7.65
N LEU A 102 -13.13 -8.68 7.11
CA LEU A 102 -13.13 -7.28 7.52
C LEU A 102 -14.38 -6.54 7.02
N PRO A 103 -14.76 -5.42 7.65
CA PRO A 103 -15.86 -4.58 7.18
C PRO A 103 -15.66 -4.12 5.73
N ALA A 104 -16.75 -4.15 4.94
CA ALA A 104 -16.73 -3.58 3.60
C ALA A 104 -16.76 -2.04 3.64
N ALA A 105 -16.22 -1.41 2.60
CA ALA A 105 -16.31 0.03 2.35
C ALA A 105 -15.87 0.91 3.54
N LYS A 106 -14.88 0.45 4.32
CA LYS A 106 -14.44 1.15 5.54
C LYS A 106 -13.22 2.05 5.31
N TRP A 107 -12.27 1.63 4.48
CA TRP A 107 -10.97 2.30 4.34
C TRP A 107 -10.91 3.20 3.12
N ASP A 108 -10.17 4.31 3.27
CA ASP A 108 -9.93 5.28 2.21
C ASP A 108 -8.82 4.83 1.26
N LEU A 109 -7.82 4.11 1.79
CA LEU A 109 -6.62 3.67 1.10
C LEU A 109 -6.23 2.26 1.55
N ALA A 110 -5.89 1.40 0.60
CA ALA A 110 -5.15 0.17 0.85
C ALA A 110 -3.70 0.32 0.37
N ILE A 111 -2.75 -0.17 1.17
CA ILE A 111 -1.32 -0.21 0.82
C ILE A 111 -0.96 -1.66 0.46
N SER A 112 -0.34 -1.84 -0.70
CA SER A 112 0.18 -3.10 -1.20
C SER A 112 1.62 -2.92 -1.65
N LEU A 113 2.55 -2.95 -0.70
CA LEU A 113 3.97 -2.80 -1.00
C LEU A 113 4.73 -4.05 -0.57
N TYR A 114 5.34 -4.74 -1.53
CA TYR A 114 6.20 -5.92 -1.35
C TYR A 114 5.49 -7.15 -0.73
N THR A 115 4.18 -7.27 -0.90
CA THR A 115 3.37 -8.31 -0.23
C THR A 115 2.88 -9.41 -1.17
N GLY A 116 2.21 -9.02 -2.26
CA GLY A 116 1.54 -9.94 -3.17
C GLY A 116 0.27 -9.32 -3.77
N PRO A 117 -0.67 -10.10 -4.29
CA PRO A 117 -1.85 -9.61 -5.01
C PRO A 117 -2.94 -9.07 -4.06
N VAL A 118 -2.60 -8.08 -3.25
CA VAL A 118 -3.52 -7.43 -2.30
C VAL A 118 -4.69 -6.75 -3.03
N SER A 119 -4.45 -6.20 -4.24
CA SER A 119 -5.49 -5.56 -5.04
C SER A 119 -6.72 -6.42 -5.25
N GLU A 120 -6.54 -7.73 -5.41
CA GLU A 120 -7.64 -8.67 -5.65
C GLU A 120 -8.50 -8.93 -4.40
N HIS A 121 -7.93 -8.80 -3.22
CA HIS A 121 -8.57 -9.11 -1.94
C HIS A 121 -9.08 -7.86 -1.20
N ALA A 122 -8.37 -6.72 -1.33
CA ALA A 122 -8.66 -5.51 -0.56
C ALA A 122 -9.79 -4.64 -1.15
N THR A 123 -10.17 -4.84 -2.42
CA THR A 123 -11.14 -3.98 -3.12
C THR A 123 -12.45 -3.79 -2.34
N ARG A 124 -13.02 -4.87 -1.77
CA ARG A 124 -14.27 -4.78 -1.00
C ARG A 124 -14.13 -3.96 0.28
N CYS A 125 -12.93 -3.88 0.82
CA CYS A 125 -12.65 -3.12 2.05
C CYS A 125 -12.56 -1.61 1.79
N LEU A 126 -12.24 -1.22 0.57
CA LEU A 126 -12.17 0.18 0.16
C LEU A 126 -13.57 0.78 0.01
N ARG A 127 -13.73 2.01 0.47
CA ARG A 127 -14.94 2.79 0.18
C ARG A 127 -15.03 3.09 -1.34
N PRO A 128 -16.22 3.39 -1.84
CA PRO A 128 -16.36 3.92 -3.21
C PRO A 128 -15.42 5.12 -3.41
N GLN A 129 -14.72 5.16 -4.53
CA GLN A 129 -13.69 6.16 -4.78
C GLN A 129 -12.47 6.06 -3.83
N GLY A 130 -12.26 4.91 -3.18
CA GLY A 130 -11.05 4.64 -2.39
C GLY A 130 -9.80 4.50 -3.26
N TRP A 131 -8.67 4.34 -2.61
CA TRP A 131 -7.36 4.32 -3.25
C TRP A 131 -6.64 3.00 -2.99
N LEU A 132 -5.81 2.60 -3.95
CA LEU A 132 -4.85 1.52 -3.80
C LEU A 132 -3.46 2.06 -4.15
N LEU A 133 -2.54 1.98 -3.21
CA LEU A 133 -1.11 2.20 -3.44
C LEU A 133 -0.43 0.84 -3.62
N ALA A 134 0.08 0.55 -4.80
CA ALA A 134 0.73 -0.72 -5.09
C ALA A 134 2.11 -0.53 -5.71
N ASN A 135 3.03 -1.47 -5.47
CA ASN A 135 4.21 -1.62 -6.30
C ASN A 135 4.10 -2.91 -7.15
N ASP A 136 5.06 -3.09 -8.05
CA ASP A 136 5.02 -4.24 -8.97
C ASP A 136 6.01 -5.35 -8.60
N SER A 137 6.53 -5.37 -7.36
CA SER A 137 7.49 -6.39 -6.92
C SER A 137 6.93 -7.81 -7.02
N HIS A 138 5.63 -7.97 -6.72
CA HIS A 138 4.87 -9.22 -6.79
C HIS A 138 3.72 -9.13 -7.81
N ALA A 139 3.88 -8.33 -8.85
CA ALA A 139 2.91 -8.11 -9.94
C ALA A 139 1.61 -7.39 -9.53
N ASP A 140 1.46 -6.87 -8.32
CA ASP A 140 0.18 -6.35 -7.86
C ASP A 140 -0.26 -5.07 -8.59
N ALA A 141 0.69 -4.20 -8.97
CA ALA A 141 0.36 -3.06 -9.83
C ALA A 141 -0.13 -3.50 -11.22
N GLY A 142 0.48 -4.54 -11.80
CA GLY A 142 0.03 -5.15 -13.05
C GLY A 142 -1.36 -5.76 -12.93
N LEU A 143 -1.63 -6.49 -11.84
CA LEU A 143 -2.96 -7.08 -11.57
C LEU A 143 -4.03 -6.01 -11.37
N ALA A 144 -3.73 -4.94 -10.63
CA ALA A 144 -4.63 -3.80 -10.47
C ALA A 144 -4.90 -3.09 -11.80
N HIS A 145 -3.88 -2.97 -12.67
CA HIS A 145 -4.04 -2.38 -14.00
C HIS A 145 -4.99 -3.19 -14.91
N LEU A 146 -4.99 -4.51 -14.77
CA LEU A 146 -5.91 -5.40 -15.51
C LEU A 146 -7.33 -5.45 -14.93
N ASP A 147 -7.54 -4.93 -13.74
CA ASP A 147 -8.86 -4.90 -13.11
C ASP A 147 -9.63 -3.63 -13.56
N PRO A 148 -10.76 -3.76 -14.27
CA PRO A 148 -11.50 -2.61 -14.80
C PRO A 148 -12.06 -1.68 -13.72
N ARG A 149 -12.08 -2.12 -12.46
CA ARG A 149 -12.51 -1.30 -11.33
C ARG A 149 -11.45 -0.27 -10.90
N TYR A 150 -10.17 -0.49 -11.26
CA TYR A 150 -9.09 0.41 -10.92
C TYR A 150 -8.64 1.24 -12.12
N ARG A 151 -8.35 2.52 -11.88
CA ARG A 151 -7.72 3.40 -12.86
C ARG A 151 -6.43 3.97 -12.25
N LEU A 152 -5.34 3.90 -12.99
CA LEU A 152 -4.10 4.55 -12.61
C LEU A 152 -4.35 6.07 -12.53
N ALA A 153 -4.08 6.66 -11.36
CA ALA A 153 -4.33 8.06 -11.08
C ALA A 153 -3.06 8.87 -10.84
N ALA A 154 -2.00 8.20 -10.36
CA ALA A 154 -0.68 8.81 -10.21
C ALA A 154 0.40 7.72 -10.15
N VAL A 155 1.64 8.14 -10.37
CA VAL A 155 2.83 7.32 -10.13
C VAL A 155 3.80 8.05 -9.22
N LEU A 156 4.62 7.30 -8.49
CA LEU A 156 5.56 7.83 -7.51
C LEU A 156 6.98 7.39 -7.86
N HIS A 157 7.91 8.33 -7.76
CA HIS A 157 9.32 8.12 -7.98
C HIS A 157 10.14 8.64 -6.81
N HIS A 158 11.02 7.79 -6.28
CA HIS A 158 12.00 8.18 -5.28
C HIS A 158 13.24 8.82 -5.94
N ARG A 159 13.67 9.95 -5.39
CA ARG A 159 14.96 10.56 -5.72
C ARG A 159 15.59 11.17 -4.47
N SER A 160 16.77 10.70 -4.09
CA SER A 160 17.63 11.32 -3.06
C SER A 160 16.85 11.72 -1.78
N GLY A 161 16.07 10.78 -1.22
CA GLY A 161 15.32 11.00 0.03
C GLY A 161 14.00 11.77 -0.11
N SER A 162 13.63 12.19 -1.33
CA SER A 162 12.34 12.78 -1.64
C SER A 162 11.47 11.85 -2.48
N CYS A 163 10.17 12.06 -2.48
CA CYS A 163 9.24 11.34 -3.34
C CYS A 163 8.48 12.33 -4.22
N ARG A 164 8.55 12.12 -5.53
CA ARG A 164 7.76 12.88 -6.50
C ARG A 164 6.57 12.06 -6.95
N LEU A 165 5.37 12.60 -6.77
CA LEU A 165 4.14 12.10 -7.35
C LEU A 165 3.86 12.86 -8.64
N THR A 166 3.48 12.16 -9.72
CA THR A 166 3.04 12.76 -10.99
C THR A 166 1.73 12.14 -11.47
N THR A 167 0.89 12.98 -12.04
CA THR A 167 -0.41 12.64 -12.63
C THR A 167 -0.42 12.77 -14.15
N ASP A 168 0.71 13.22 -14.73
CA ASP A 168 0.85 13.50 -16.15
C ASP A 168 1.33 12.27 -16.91
N ASP A 169 0.94 12.15 -18.17
CA ASP A 169 1.38 11.11 -19.12
C ASP A 169 1.25 9.68 -18.57
N LEU A 170 0.18 9.40 -17.85
CA LEU A 170 -0.01 8.11 -17.16
C LEU A 170 -0.08 6.92 -18.12
N ASP A 171 -0.52 7.13 -19.36
CA ASP A 171 -0.65 6.08 -20.38
C ASP A 171 0.69 5.45 -20.78
N ARG A 172 1.80 6.11 -20.49
CA ARG A 172 3.15 5.57 -20.72
C ARG A 172 3.60 4.54 -19.70
N TYR A 173 2.97 4.53 -18.52
CA TYR A 173 3.28 3.59 -17.45
C TYR A 173 2.56 2.27 -17.65
N LEU A 174 3.05 1.21 -16.97
CA LEU A 174 2.51 -0.15 -17.08
C LEU A 174 2.48 -0.70 -18.50
N GLN A 175 3.22 -0.08 -19.43
CA GLN A 175 3.41 -0.59 -20.80
C GLN A 175 4.57 -1.58 -20.82
N PRO A 176 4.35 -2.87 -21.15
CA PRO A 176 5.40 -3.87 -21.11
C PRO A 176 6.46 -3.60 -22.17
N LYS A 177 7.75 -3.82 -21.83
CA LYS A 177 8.84 -3.75 -22.82
C LYS A 177 8.69 -4.77 -23.96
N ARG A 178 8.02 -5.87 -23.69
CA ARG A 178 7.75 -6.94 -24.66
C ARG A 178 6.23 -7.16 -24.71
N PRO A 179 5.55 -6.67 -25.77
CA PRO A 179 4.13 -6.95 -25.98
C PRO A 179 3.89 -8.43 -26.33
N PRO A 180 2.68 -8.98 -26.12
CA PRO A 180 1.51 -8.28 -25.58
C PRO A 180 1.57 -8.08 -24.05
N HIS A 181 0.58 -7.37 -23.50
CA HIS A 181 0.41 -7.31 -22.04
C HIS A 181 0.26 -8.73 -21.47
N PRO A 182 0.88 -9.03 -20.33
CA PRO A 182 0.67 -10.31 -19.66
C PRO A 182 -0.78 -10.46 -19.22
N THR A 183 -1.28 -11.68 -19.26
CA THR A 183 -2.60 -11.99 -18.68
C THR A 183 -2.51 -12.09 -17.15
N ARG A 184 -3.66 -12.09 -16.49
CA ARG A 184 -3.76 -12.28 -15.03
C ARG A 184 -3.08 -13.59 -14.60
N GLU A 185 -3.34 -14.68 -15.31
CA GLU A 185 -2.76 -16.01 -15.03
C GLU A 185 -1.23 -16.00 -15.19
N GLN A 186 -0.72 -15.28 -16.17
CA GLN A 186 0.73 -15.14 -16.38
C GLN A 186 1.38 -14.34 -15.24
N LEU A 187 0.74 -13.28 -14.77
CA LEU A 187 1.23 -12.49 -13.62
C LEU A 187 1.24 -13.34 -12.34
N HIS A 188 0.19 -14.11 -12.07
CA HIS A 188 0.14 -15.02 -10.94
C HIS A 188 1.22 -16.10 -11.03
N ALA A 189 1.38 -16.74 -12.19
CA ALA A 189 2.39 -17.78 -12.40
C ALA A 189 3.82 -17.24 -12.24
N ALA A 190 4.06 -16.00 -12.66
CA ALA A 190 5.38 -15.35 -12.53
C ALA A 190 5.68 -14.94 -11.08
N GLY A 191 4.68 -14.57 -10.29
CA GLY A 191 4.81 -14.08 -8.91
C GLY A 191 5.70 -12.83 -8.76
N ARG A 192 5.93 -12.12 -9.85
CA ARG A 192 6.79 -10.93 -9.93
C ARG A 192 6.31 -9.98 -11.01
N GLY A 193 6.69 -8.71 -10.85
CA GLY A 193 6.34 -7.65 -11.78
C GLY A 193 6.88 -7.83 -13.20
N THR A 194 6.26 -7.10 -14.10
CA THR A 194 6.61 -7.04 -15.52
C THR A 194 7.66 -5.96 -15.75
N ALA A 195 8.56 -6.20 -16.72
CA ALA A 195 9.50 -5.18 -17.16
C ALA A 195 8.76 -4.14 -18.03
N TYR A 196 8.48 -2.98 -17.47
CA TYR A 196 7.81 -1.86 -18.14
C TYR A 196 8.80 -0.92 -18.86
N THR A 197 8.33 -0.24 -19.91
CA THR A 197 9.10 0.77 -20.64
C THR A 197 9.42 1.98 -19.76
N HIS A 198 8.46 2.38 -18.92
CA HIS A 198 8.58 3.45 -17.93
C HIS A 198 8.19 2.90 -16.56
N PRO A 199 9.15 2.39 -15.78
CA PRO A 199 8.86 1.90 -14.43
C PRO A 199 8.66 3.06 -13.46
N ALA A 200 7.86 2.83 -12.42
CA ALA A 200 7.74 3.68 -11.25
C ALA A 200 8.02 2.87 -9.99
N ASP A 201 8.36 3.55 -8.88
CA ASP A 201 8.60 2.90 -7.59
C ASP A 201 7.29 2.43 -6.95
N ALA A 202 6.20 3.21 -7.17
CA ALA A 202 4.86 2.83 -6.79
C ALA A 202 3.81 3.46 -7.73
N TYR A 203 2.63 2.85 -7.73
CA TYR A 203 1.48 3.20 -8.57
C TYR A 203 0.28 3.46 -7.66
N LEU A 204 -0.40 4.56 -7.86
CA LEU A 204 -1.60 4.93 -7.12
C LEU A 204 -2.82 4.80 -8.02
N PHE A 205 -3.71 3.90 -7.65
CA PHE A 205 -4.94 3.64 -8.38
C PHE A 205 -6.15 4.21 -7.64
N ARG A 206 -7.12 4.66 -8.42
CA ARG A 206 -8.44 5.06 -7.93
C ARG A 206 -9.44 3.93 -8.16
N LEU A 207 -10.17 3.53 -7.13
CA LEU A 207 -11.28 2.60 -7.27
C LEU A 207 -12.50 3.33 -7.83
N HIS A 208 -13.01 2.87 -8.96
CA HIS A 208 -14.26 3.34 -9.53
C HIS A 208 -15.40 2.36 -9.23
N PRO A 209 -16.60 2.85 -8.98
CA PRO A 209 -17.75 1.96 -8.92
C PRO A 209 -17.86 1.24 -10.26
N HIS A 210 -18.05 -0.07 -10.21
CA HIS A 210 -18.36 -0.83 -11.43
C HIS A 210 -19.68 -0.31 -11.97
N THR A 211 -19.65 0.41 -13.08
CA THR A 211 -20.85 0.70 -13.84
C THR A 211 -21.25 -0.63 -14.45
N GLN A 212 -22.16 -1.35 -13.81
CA GLN A 212 -22.86 -2.41 -14.51
C GLN A 212 -23.56 -1.72 -15.67
N ASP A 213 -23.17 -2.08 -16.88
CA ASP A 213 -23.91 -1.71 -18.09
C ASP A 213 -25.37 -2.09 -17.84
N ARG A 214 -26.23 -1.06 -17.88
CA ARG A 214 -27.68 -1.24 -17.85
C ARG A 214 -28.15 -1.82 -19.17
#